data_3c20b89aa9fe6b02594342688c6c8c1e
#
_entry.id   3c20b89aa9fe6b02594342688c6c8c1e
#
_cell.length_a   1.000
_cell.length_b   1.000
_cell.length_c   1.000
_cell.angle_alpha   90.00
_cell.angle_beta   90.00
_cell.angle_gamma   90.00
#
_symmetry.space_group_name_H-M   'P 1'
#
loop_
_entity.id
_entity.type
_entity.pdbx_description
1 polymer ?
#
loop_
_entity_poly.entity_id
_entity_poly.type
_entity_poly.pdbx_seq_one_letter_code
_entity_poly.pdbx_strand_id
1 'polypeptide(L)'
;QPGDVTGVSIMRIVPALDAGPVYAQCEVPIGEHTAGSLHDALAEAGGELLVTVLDQLADGSAQAREQDESRVTYAAKLTKEDGHIDWDRPAAEVHARIRGVTPWPGARLQARFDGQDGLLPLLLQPGRVDEPCDGVRPGSLRTDKKGLCVACADCWYRLLVVRPQGRKDMEAAAFVNGHLRPAQHGVCGMAVPFGE
;
A
#
# COMPACT_ATOMS: atom_id res chain seq x y z
N GLN A 1 1.50 -8.75 7.76
CA GLN A 1 1.21 -10.20 7.79
C GLN A 1 -0.24 -10.40 8.25
N PRO A 2 -0.93 -11.50 7.90
CA PRO A 2 -2.24 -11.81 8.46
C PRO A 2 -2.13 -11.88 10.00
N GLY A 3 -2.92 -11.08 10.70
CA GLY A 3 -2.87 -10.98 12.17
C GLY A 3 -2.10 -9.76 12.70
N ASP A 4 -1.47 -8.97 11.84
CA ASP A 4 -0.86 -7.72 12.28
C ASP A 4 -1.94 -6.73 12.70
N VAL A 5 -1.69 -6.06 13.81
CA VAL A 5 -2.54 -5.02 14.36
C VAL A 5 -1.79 -3.70 14.41
N THR A 6 -2.52 -2.62 14.35
CA THR A 6 -2.08 -1.26 14.67
C THR A 6 -3.07 -0.69 15.71
N GLY A 7 -2.98 0.58 16.04
CA GLY A 7 -3.93 1.13 16.99
C GLY A 7 -3.81 2.63 17.16
N VAL A 8 -4.66 3.14 18.04
CA VAL A 8 -4.67 4.54 18.45
C VAL A 8 -4.36 4.63 19.94
N SER A 9 -3.54 5.60 20.30
CA SER A 9 -3.23 5.96 21.68
C SER A 9 -3.73 7.36 21.99
N ILE A 10 -4.47 7.51 23.06
CA ILE A 10 -4.83 8.82 23.63
C ILE A 10 -3.82 9.16 24.70
N MET A 11 -3.02 10.20 24.48
CA MET A 11 -1.93 10.58 25.37
C MET A 11 -2.00 12.04 25.77
N ARG A 12 -1.35 12.40 26.86
CA ARG A 12 -1.15 13.78 27.29
C ARG A 12 -0.08 14.44 26.39
N ILE A 13 -0.36 15.64 25.90
CA ILE A 13 0.62 16.41 25.14
C ILE A 13 1.72 16.92 26.07
N VAL A 14 2.97 16.68 25.69
CA VAL A 14 4.20 17.14 26.37
C VAL A 14 5.11 17.80 25.33
N PRO A 15 6.16 18.56 25.73
CA PRO A 15 7.05 19.23 24.77
C PRO A 15 7.79 18.29 23.81
N ALA A 16 8.10 17.07 24.24
CA ALA A 16 8.72 16.06 23.37
C ALA A 16 7.66 15.40 22.47
N LEU A 17 8.02 15.15 21.20
CA LEU A 17 7.11 14.56 20.22
C LEU A 17 6.74 13.13 20.62
N ASP A 18 5.44 12.85 20.66
CA ASP A 18 4.83 11.54 20.88
C ASP A 18 5.28 10.83 22.20
N ALA A 19 5.86 11.57 23.16
CA ALA A 19 6.47 11.02 24.39
C ALA A 19 5.57 11.17 25.64
N GLY A 20 4.34 11.65 25.50
CA GLY A 20 3.45 11.86 26.66
C GLY A 20 2.90 10.57 27.24
N PRO A 21 2.52 10.58 28.53
CA PRO A 21 1.85 9.45 29.16
C PRO A 21 0.54 9.09 28.44
N VAL A 22 0.28 7.81 28.30
CA VAL A 22 -0.87 7.26 27.59
C VAL A 22 -2.00 6.95 28.55
N TYR A 23 -3.19 7.50 28.28
CA TYR A 23 -4.42 7.24 29.05
C TYR A 23 -5.11 5.96 28.59
N ALA A 24 -5.23 5.76 27.27
CA ALA A 24 -5.91 4.60 26.72
C ALA A 24 -5.35 4.25 25.33
N GLN A 25 -5.53 3.00 24.94
CA GLN A 25 -5.17 2.48 23.61
C GLN A 25 -6.27 1.55 23.11
N CYS A 26 -6.49 1.53 21.80
CA CYS A 26 -7.29 0.52 21.14
C CYS A 26 -6.53 -0.07 19.96
N GLU A 27 -6.80 -1.33 19.66
CA GLU A 27 -6.20 -2.05 18.54
C GLU A 27 -7.16 -2.09 17.35
N VAL A 28 -6.61 -1.97 16.14
CA VAL A 28 -7.33 -2.09 14.89
C VAL A 28 -6.59 -3.08 14.00
N PRO A 29 -7.23 -4.15 13.51
CA PRO A 29 -6.61 -5.10 12.59
C PRO A 29 -6.21 -4.43 11.27
N ILE A 30 -4.99 -4.65 10.81
CA ILE A 30 -4.52 -4.13 9.51
C ILE A 30 -5.22 -4.86 8.35
N GLY A 31 -5.30 -6.18 8.41
CA GLY A 31 -5.98 -7.00 7.39
C GLY A 31 -5.65 -6.57 5.96
N GLU A 32 -6.69 -6.41 5.16
CA GLU A 32 -6.59 -5.97 3.75
C GLU A 32 -6.75 -4.44 3.56
N HIS A 33 -6.72 -3.67 4.62
CA HIS A 33 -6.79 -2.21 4.50
C HIS A 33 -5.64 -1.64 3.66
N THR A 34 -5.95 -0.58 2.89
CA THR A 34 -4.94 0.35 2.39
C THR A 34 -4.57 1.34 3.49
N ALA A 35 -3.48 2.09 3.33
CA ALA A 35 -3.14 3.16 4.26
C ALA A 35 -4.29 4.17 4.43
N GLY A 36 -5.01 4.48 3.33
CA GLY A 36 -6.19 5.36 3.39
C GLY A 36 -7.34 4.78 4.19
N SER A 37 -7.80 3.58 3.85
CA SER A 37 -8.92 2.97 4.58
C SER A 37 -8.57 2.60 6.02
N LEU A 38 -7.30 2.31 6.32
CA LEU A 38 -6.84 2.10 7.69
C LEU A 38 -6.82 3.41 8.48
N HIS A 39 -6.43 4.52 7.84
CA HIS A 39 -6.51 5.84 8.44
C HIS A 39 -7.94 6.18 8.88
N ASP A 40 -8.93 5.91 8.02
CA ASP A 40 -10.33 6.18 8.32
C ASP A 40 -10.82 5.31 9.50
N ALA A 41 -10.48 4.01 9.51
CA ALA A 41 -10.81 3.11 10.61
C ALA A 41 -10.15 3.53 11.93
N LEU A 42 -8.89 3.98 11.88
CA LEU A 42 -8.18 4.50 13.06
C LEU A 42 -8.78 5.82 13.55
N ALA A 43 -9.21 6.70 12.64
CA ALA A 43 -9.86 7.96 13.02
C ALA A 43 -11.20 7.72 13.74
N GLU A 44 -12.01 6.78 13.28
CA GLU A 44 -13.26 6.39 13.92
C GLU A 44 -13.01 5.81 15.33
N ALA A 45 -12.17 4.77 15.44
CA ALA A 45 -11.81 4.14 16.70
C ALA A 45 -11.18 5.13 17.70
N GLY A 46 -10.32 6.03 17.20
CA GLY A 46 -9.68 7.06 18.01
C GLY A 46 -10.65 8.10 18.53
N GLY A 47 -11.67 8.48 17.73
CA GLY A 47 -12.73 9.39 18.14
C GLY A 47 -13.56 8.84 19.30
N GLU A 48 -13.97 7.60 19.23
CA GLU A 48 -14.70 6.91 20.31
C GLU A 48 -13.86 6.78 21.58
N LEU A 49 -12.59 6.40 21.42
CA LEU A 49 -11.67 6.28 22.54
C LEU A 49 -11.40 7.62 23.21
N LEU A 50 -11.28 8.70 22.42
CA LEU A 50 -11.07 10.05 22.93
C LEU A 50 -12.23 10.51 23.82
N VAL A 51 -13.49 10.30 23.41
CA VAL A 51 -14.68 10.64 24.21
C VAL A 51 -14.63 9.91 25.56
N THR A 52 -14.33 8.61 25.55
CA THR A 52 -14.19 7.82 26.78
C THR A 52 -13.13 8.40 27.72
N VAL A 53 -11.97 8.79 27.19
CA VAL A 53 -10.87 9.38 28.01
C VAL A 53 -11.26 10.76 28.53
N LEU A 54 -12.00 11.57 27.77
CA LEU A 54 -12.47 12.88 28.21
C LEU A 54 -13.45 12.75 29.38
N ASP A 55 -14.38 11.79 29.34
CA ASP A 55 -15.29 11.51 30.44
C ASP A 55 -14.54 11.09 31.71
N GLN A 56 -13.52 10.21 31.58
CA GLN A 56 -12.65 9.79 32.69
C GLN A 56 -11.81 10.93 33.25
N LEU A 57 -11.40 11.87 32.42
CA LEU A 57 -10.68 13.08 32.88
C LEU A 57 -11.63 14.00 33.64
N ALA A 58 -12.88 14.12 33.20
CA ALA A 58 -13.86 14.97 33.82
C ALA A 58 -14.30 14.46 35.20
N ASP A 59 -14.43 13.15 35.39
CA ASP A 59 -14.77 12.53 36.67
C ASP A 59 -13.55 12.21 37.57
N GLY A 60 -12.33 12.44 37.08
CA GLY A 60 -11.10 12.23 37.83
C GLY A 60 -10.64 10.77 37.90
N SER A 61 -11.24 9.85 37.13
CA SER A 61 -10.86 8.42 37.11
C SER A 61 -9.73 8.10 36.15
N ALA A 62 -9.38 9.01 35.24
CA ALA A 62 -8.33 8.79 34.23
C ALA A 62 -6.97 8.54 34.85
N GLN A 63 -6.30 7.48 34.44
CA GLN A 63 -4.95 7.13 34.84
C GLN A 63 -4.02 7.10 33.64
N ALA A 64 -2.96 7.92 33.65
CA ALA A 64 -1.95 7.93 32.62
C ALA A 64 -0.81 6.95 32.94
N ARG A 65 -0.31 6.24 31.94
CA ARG A 65 0.84 5.36 32.04
C ARG A 65 1.99 5.94 31.23
N GLU A 66 3.17 6.02 31.84
CA GLU A 66 4.40 6.44 31.14
C GLU A 66 4.77 5.46 30.04
N GLN A 67 5.30 5.98 28.94
CA GLN A 67 5.80 5.18 27.83
C GLN A 67 7.20 4.63 28.14
N ASP A 68 7.51 3.46 27.63
CA ASP A 68 8.82 2.83 27.74
C ASP A 68 9.76 3.39 26.66
N GLU A 69 10.66 4.28 27.02
CA GLU A 69 11.61 4.92 26.10
C GLU A 69 12.52 3.91 25.38
N SER A 70 12.77 2.74 25.98
CA SER A 70 13.62 1.71 25.35
C SER A 70 12.96 1.06 24.12
N ARG A 71 11.66 1.24 23.95
CA ARG A 71 10.84 0.69 22.84
C ARG A 71 10.52 1.71 21.76
N VAL A 72 11.07 2.92 21.84
CA VAL A 72 10.83 3.97 20.83
C VAL A 72 11.35 3.53 19.48
N THR A 73 10.51 3.70 18.45
CA THR A 73 10.88 3.53 17.04
C THR A 73 10.54 4.80 16.27
N TYR A 74 11.30 5.05 15.21
CA TYR A 74 11.08 6.22 14.38
C TYR A 74 10.54 5.81 13.01
N ALA A 75 9.41 6.40 12.61
CA ALA A 75 8.85 6.25 11.28
C ALA A 75 9.22 7.46 10.41
N ALA A 76 10.01 7.23 9.37
CA ALA A 76 10.34 8.28 8.41
C ALA A 76 9.09 8.71 7.64
N LYS A 77 9.04 9.99 7.27
CA LYS A 77 7.98 10.51 6.41
C LYS A 77 8.08 9.87 5.04
N LEU A 78 6.96 9.37 4.53
CA LEU A 78 6.88 8.83 3.17
C LEU A 78 7.22 9.92 2.13
N THR A 79 7.88 9.49 1.07
CA THR A 79 8.25 10.32 -0.09
C THR A 79 7.61 9.77 -1.36
N LYS A 80 7.78 10.45 -2.50
CA LYS A 80 7.26 9.96 -3.79
C LYS A 80 7.97 8.68 -4.25
N GLU A 81 9.22 8.53 -3.89
CA GLU A 81 10.08 7.37 -4.19
C GLU A 81 9.56 6.10 -3.49
N ASP A 82 8.90 6.25 -2.34
CA ASP A 82 8.25 5.14 -1.66
C ASP A 82 7.12 4.49 -2.47
N GLY A 83 6.59 5.19 -3.46
CA GLY A 83 5.63 4.66 -4.42
C GLY A 83 6.25 3.77 -5.50
N HIS A 84 7.57 3.69 -5.62
CA HIS A 84 8.24 2.80 -6.57
C HIS A 84 8.19 1.37 -6.02
N ILE A 85 7.68 0.45 -6.82
CA ILE A 85 7.51 -0.94 -6.43
C ILE A 85 8.73 -1.76 -6.88
N ASP A 86 9.35 -2.42 -5.92
CA ASP A 86 10.39 -3.42 -6.16
C ASP A 86 9.73 -4.77 -6.48
N TRP A 87 9.76 -5.14 -7.75
CA TRP A 87 9.17 -6.39 -8.22
C TRP A 87 10.04 -7.62 -7.92
N ASP A 88 11.29 -7.44 -7.50
CA ASP A 88 12.18 -8.52 -7.07
C ASP A 88 11.94 -8.92 -5.59
N ARG A 89 10.70 -8.78 -5.15
CA ARG A 89 10.21 -9.20 -3.84
C ARG A 89 9.10 -10.23 -4.00
N PRO A 90 8.84 -11.04 -2.97
CA PRO A 90 7.67 -11.92 -2.96
C PRO A 90 6.37 -11.15 -3.18
N ALA A 91 5.45 -11.74 -3.93
CA ALA A 91 4.20 -11.07 -4.31
C ALA A 91 3.35 -10.62 -3.11
N ALA A 92 3.47 -11.31 -1.97
CA ALA A 92 2.81 -10.89 -0.72
C ALA A 92 3.39 -9.58 -0.17
N GLU A 93 4.72 -9.39 -0.25
CA GLU A 93 5.38 -8.14 0.15
C GLU A 93 5.04 -7.00 -0.81
N VAL A 94 5.03 -7.28 -2.12
CA VAL A 94 4.58 -6.34 -3.15
C VAL A 94 3.14 -5.89 -2.88
N HIS A 95 2.25 -6.83 -2.58
CA HIS A 95 0.85 -6.53 -2.24
C HIS A 95 0.74 -5.64 -1.00
N ALA A 96 1.46 -5.99 0.06
CA ALA A 96 1.50 -5.18 1.29
C ALA A 96 2.05 -3.76 1.01
N ARG A 97 3.12 -3.64 0.21
CA ARG A 97 3.70 -2.35 -0.16
C ARG A 97 2.71 -1.49 -0.94
N ILE A 98 2.03 -2.05 -1.96
CA ILE A 98 1.03 -1.33 -2.75
C ILE A 98 -0.10 -0.81 -1.85
N ARG A 99 -0.61 -1.63 -0.93
CA ARG A 99 -1.62 -1.20 0.04
C ARG A 99 -1.11 -0.09 0.96
N GLY A 100 0.12 -0.24 1.46
CA GLY A 100 0.75 0.71 2.39
C GLY A 100 1.02 2.09 1.79
N VAL A 101 1.16 2.20 0.46
CA VAL A 101 1.36 3.48 -0.23
C VAL A 101 0.09 4.02 -0.91
N THR A 102 -1.05 3.36 -0.76
CA THR A 102 -2.33 3.78 -1.32
C THR A 102 -3.16 4.54 -0.28
N PRO A 103 -3.64 5.76 -0.52
CA PRO A 103 -3.64 6.49 -1.80
C PRO A 103 -2.37 7.31 -2.07
N TRP A 104 -1.53 7.56 -1.08
CA TRP A 104 -0.34 8.40 -1.18
C TRP A 104 0.90 7.71 -0.59
N PRO A 105 2.06 7.79 -1.27
CA PRO A 105 2.37 8.46 -2.53
C PRO A 105 1.79 7.80 -3.78
N GLY A 106 1.15 6.65 -3.65
CA GLY A 106 0.58 5.84 -4.71
C GLY A 106 1.61 4.89 -5.34
N ALA A 107 1.23 3.63 -5.53
CA ALA A 107 2.08 2.63 -6.15
C ALA A 107 2.26 2.93 -7.65
N ARG A 108 3.50 2.94 -8.13
CA ARG A 108 3.85 3.35 -9.50
C ARG A 108 4.56 2.25 -10.25
N LEU A 109 4.22 2.11 -11.51
CA LEU A 109 4.86 1.23 -12.47
C LEU A 109 5.22 2.04 -13.71
N GLN A 110 6.46 1.95 -14.18
CA GLN A 110 6.83 2.30 -15.54
C GLN A 110 6.85 1.03 -16.38
N ALA A 111 5.95 0.94 -17.34
CA ALA A 111 5.80 -0.24 -18.19
C ALA A 111 6.37 0.04 -19.59
N ARG A 112 7.20 -0.87 -20.09
CA ARG A 112 7.61 -0.94 -21.50
C ARG A 112 6.97 -2.17 -22.10
N PHE A 113 6.14 -1.98 -23.11
CA PHE A 113 5.49 -3.08 -23.83
C PHE A 113 6.17 -3.34 -25.18
N ASP A 114 6.25 -4.60 -25.56
CA ASP A 114 6.84 -5.02 -26.83
C ASP A 114 6.06 -4.44 -27.99
N GLY A 115 6.78 -3.91 -28.98
CA GLY A 115 6.18 -3.28 -30.16
C GLY A 115 5.50 -1.92 -29.92
N GLN A 116 5.71 -1.32 -28.76
CA GLN A 116 5.29 0.07 -28.48
C GLN A 116 6.51 0.93 -28.17
N ASP A 117 6.50 2.17 -28.66
CA ASP A 117 7.54 3.13 -28.36
C ASP A 117 7.27 3.83 -27.01
N GLY A 118 8.35 3.98 -26.21
CA GLY A 118 8.34 4.72 -24.96
C GLY A 118 7.89 3.93 -23.72
N LEU A 119 7.81 4.65 -22.62
CA LEU A 119 7.40 4.14 -21.32
C LEU A 119 5.97 4.59 -21.02
N LEU A 120 5.16 3.69 -20.49
CA LEU A 120 3.81 3.98 -20.01
C LEU A 120 3.81 4.03 -18.48
N PRO A 121 3.77 5.23 -17.88
CA PRO A 121 3.64 5.37 -16.44
C PRO A 121 2.19 5.07 -16.00
N LEU A 122 2.07 4.16 -15.04
CA LEU A 122 0.82 3.72 -14.46
C LEU A 122 0.85 3.95 -12.95
N LEU A 123 -0.24 4.46 -12.40
CA LEU A 123 -0.52 4.38 -10.98
C LEU A 123 -1.37 3.12 -10.76
N LEU A 124 -1.02 2.37 -9.72
CA LEU A 124 -1.64 1.08 -9.43
C LEU A 124 -2.54 1.21 -8.21
N GLN A 125 -3.70 0.58 -8.28
CA GLN A 125 -4.51 0.26 -7.11
C GLN A 125 -4.15 -1.15 -6.61
N PRO A 126 -4.46 -1.51 -5.35
CA PRO A 126 -4.24 -2.85 -4.86
C PRO A 126 -4.84 -3.90 -5.79
N GLY A 127 -4.02 -4.87 -6.13
CA GLY A 127 -4.37 -6.02 -6.95
C GLY A 127 -4.44 -7.30 -6.11
N ARG A 128 -3.99 -8.40 -6.66
CA ARG A 128 -3.94 -9.68 -5.94
C ARG A 128 -2.75 -10.53 -6.36
N VAL A 129 -2.29 -11.36 -5.46
CA VAL A 129 -1.34 -12.45 -5.77
C VAL A 129 -2.06 -13.47 -6.66
N ASP A 130 -1.37 -13.92 -7.70
CA ASP A 130 -1.87 -14.92 -8.65
C ASP A 130 -0.97 -16.18 -8.61
N GLU A 131 -0.98 -16.97 -9.64
CA GLU A 131 -0.23 -18.23 -9.75
C GLU A 131 1.30 -18.03 -9.66
N PRO A 132 2.07 -19.07 -9.28
CA PRO A 132 3.54 -19.04 -9.33
C PRO A 132 4.08 -18.66 -10.71
N CYS A 133 5.27 -18.04 -10.73
CA CYS A 133 5.93 -17.58 -11.95
C CYS A 133 7.38 -18.10 -12.07
N ASP A 134 7.59 -19.38 -11.78
CA ASP A 134 8.91 -20.01 -11.77
C ASP A 134 9.68 -19.76 -13.06
N GLY A 135 10.95 -19.33 -12.94
CA GLY A 135 11.83 -19.06 -14.06
C GLY A 135 11.51 -17.78 -14.88
N VAL A 136 10.51 -17.01 -14.46
CA VAL A 136 10.20 -15.72 -15.08
C VAL A 136 10.96 -14.62 -14.36
N ARG A 137 11.58 -13.73 -15.13
CA ARG A 137 12.31 -12.59 -14.56
C ARG A 137 11.34 -11.65 -13.84
N PRO A 138 11.59 -11.26 -12.58
CA PRO A 138 10.81 -10.23 -11.90
C PRO A 138 10.68 -8.95 -12.72
N GLY A 139 9.52 -8.33 -12.67
CA GLY A 139 9.17 -7.19 -13.51
C GLY A 139 8.65 -7.53 -14.90
N SER A 140 8.71 -8.79 -15.35
CA SER A 140 8.08 -9.18 -16.64
C SER A 140 6.59 -8.91 -16.62
N LEU A 141 6.07 -8.34 -17.72
CA LEU A 141 4.65 -8.05 -17.90
C LEU A 141 3.99 -9.13 -18.72
N ARG A 142 2.84 -9.62 -18.29
CA ARG A 142 2.03 -10.59 -19.01
C ARG A 142 0.60 -10.09 -19.13
N THR A 143 0.04 -10.24 -20.33
CA THR A 143 -1.39 -10.01 -20.57
C THR A 143 -2.12 -11.32 -20.77
N ASP A 144 -3.36 -11.39 -20.31
CA ASP A 144 -4.31 -12.45 -20.56
C ASP A 144 -5.73 -11.88 -20.69
N LYS A 145 -6.74 -12.76 -20.83
CA LYS A 145 -8.15 -12.34 -20.90
C LYS A 145 -8.66 -11.58 -19.68
N LYS A 146 -7.96 -11.70 -18.54
CA LYS A 146 -8.30 -11.04 -17.25
C LYS A 146 -7.55 -9.73 -17.03
N GLY A 147 -6.65 -9.34 -17.94
CA GLY A 147 -5.92 -8.08 -17.87
C GLY A 147 -4.40 -8.23 -17.83
N LEU A 148 -3.77 -7.52 -16.92
CA LEU A 148 -2.32 -7.35 -16.84
C LEU A 148 -1.77 -7.94 -15.52
N CYS A 149 -0.66 -8.67 -15.62
CA CYS A 149 0.10 -9.16 -14.48
C CYS A 149 1.54 -8.70 -14.56
N VAL A 150 2.20 -8.58 -13.39
CA VAL A 150 3.64 -8.35 -13.24
C VAL A 150 4.23 -9.53 -12.49
N ALA A 151 5.35 -10.07 -12.96
CA ALA A 151 6.07 -11.10 -12.25
C ALA A 151 6.76 -10.51 -11.01
N CYS A 152 6.56 -11.13 -9.87
CA CYS A 152 7.32 -10.91 -8.65
C CYS A 152 8.41 -12.00 -8.53
N ALA A 153 9.10 -12.05 -7.38
CA ALA A 153 10.15 -13.06 -7.16
C ALA A 153 9.61 -14.50 -7.14
N ASP A 154 8.34 -14.70 -6.82
CA ASP A 154 7.72 -16.02 -6.60
C ASP A 154 6.44 -16.24 -7.42
N CYS A 155 5.60 -15.22 -7.52
CA CYS A 155 4.27 -15.33 -8.13
C CYS A 155 3.99 -14.16 -9.07
N TRP A 156 3.01 -14.35 -9.95
CA TRP A 156 2.42 -13.24 -10.69
C TRP A 156 1.59 -12.37 -9.74
N TYR A 157 1.71 -11.06 -9.89
CA TYR A 157 0.84 -10.08 -9.24
C TYR A 157 -0.13 -9.52 -10.27
N ARG A 158 -1.42 -9.76 -10.08
CA ARG A 158 -2.47 -9.30 -10.98
C ARG A 158 -2.88 -7.89 -10.65
N LEU A 159 -2.75 -7.00 -11.62
CA LEU A 159 -3.28 -5.66 -11.54
C LEU A 159 -4.79 -5.70 -11.85
N LEU A 160 -5.60 -5.10 -10.98
CA LEU A 160 -7.05 -5.03 -11.15
C LEU A 160 -7.46 -3.69 -11.74
N VAL A 161 -6.95 -2.61 -11.16
CA VAL A 161 -7.23 -1.23 -11.57
C VAL A 161 -5.91 -0.49 -11.76
N VAL A 162 -5.80 0.21 -12.87
CA VAL A 162 -4.64 1.05 -13.20
C VAL A 162 -5.11 2.45 -13.60
N ARG A 163 -4.24 3.43 -13.39
CA ARG A 163 -4.45 4.81 -13.84
C ARG A 163 -3.29 5.22 -14.74
N PRO A 164 -3.46 5.25 -16.06
CA PRO A 164 -2.48 5.83 -16.96
C PRO A 164 -2.34 7.33 -16.71
N GLN A 165 -1.15 7.88 -16.99
CA GLN A 165 -0.90 9.31 -16.81
C GLN A 165 -1.95 10.17 -17.52
N GLY A 166 -2.52 11.15 -16.81
CA GLY A 166 -3.55 12.05 -17.35
C GLY A 166 -4.92 11.42 -17.56
N ARG A 167 -5.15 10.20 -17.08
CA ARG A 167 -6.43 9.48 -17.17
C ARG A 167 -7.04 9.20 -15.80
N LYS A 168 -8.29 8.71 -15.81
CA LYS A 168 -8.97 8.18 -14.61
C LYS A 168 -8.58 6.72 -14.37
N ASP A 169 -8.91 6.22 -13.20
CA ASP A 169 -8.84 4.80 -12.89
C ASP A 169 -9.66 4.01 -13.88
N MET A 170 -9.11 2.89 -14.35
CA MET A 170 -9.79 1.94 -15.22
C MET A 170 -9.38 0.50 -14.89
N GLU A 171 -10.23 -0.44 -15.21
CA GLU A 171 -9.89 -1.86 -15.10
C GLU A 171 -8.68 -2.20 -15.97
N ALA A 172 -7.76 -3.02 -15.44
CA ALA A 172 -6.56 -3.42 -16.17
C ALA A 172 -6.89 -4.16 -17.49
N ALA A 173 -7.98 -4.91 -17.52
CA ALA A 173 -8.46 -5.53 -18.75
C ALA A 173 -8.89 -4.50 -19.82
N ALA A 174 -9.59 -3.44 -19.41
CA ALA A 174 -9.96 -2.35 -20.30
C ALA A 174 -8.73 -1.56 -20.78
N PHE A 175 -7.73 -1.36 -19.90
CA PHE A 175 -6.46 -0.76 -20.29
C PHE A 175 -5.75 -1.60 -21.37
N VAL A 176 -5.62 -2.92 -21.18
CA VAL A 176 -5.00 -3.83 -22.16
C VAL A 176 -5.71 -3.73 -23.52
N ASN A 177 -7.05 -3.83 -23.51
CA ASN A 177 -7.82 -3.81 -24.75
C ASN A 177 -7.80 -2.46 -25.50
N GLY A 178 -7.69 -1.36 -24.77
CA GLY A 178 -7.80 -0.02 -25.35
C GLY A 178 -6.45 0.68 -25.61
N HIS A 179 -5.39 0.28 -24.93
CA HIS A 179 -4.10 0.99 -24.98
C HIS A 179 -2.94 0.13 -25.49
N LEU A 180 -3.05 -1.18 -25.41
CA LEU A 180 -2.06 -2.08 -25.99
C LEU A 180 -2.55 -2.52 -27.37
N ARG A 181 -1.64 -2.57 -28.35
CA ARG A 181 -1.96 -3.23 -29.63
C ARG A 181 -2.35 -4.67 -29.31
N PRO A 182 -3.26 -5.32 -30.09
CA PRO A 182 -3.73 -6.65 -29.76
C PRO A 182 -2.56 -7.56 -29.48
N ALA A 183 -2.25 -7.68 -28.21
CA ALA A 183 -1.11 -8.41 -27.72
C ALA A 183 -1.41 -9.89 -27.88
N GLN A 184 -0.47 -10.63 -28.40
CA GLN A 184 -0.42 -12.06 -28.21
C GLN A 184 -0.48 -12.29 -26.69
N HIS A 185 -1.42 -13.10 -26.23
CA HIS A 185 -1.45 -13.48 -24.80
C HIS A 185 -0.10 -14.07 -24.41
N GLY A 186 0.48 -13.59 -23.33
CA GLY A 186 1.78 -14.03 -22.85
C GLY A 186 2.63 -12.89 -22.28
N VAL A 187 3.92 -13.15 -22.11
CA VAL A 187 4.88 -12.10 -21.70
C VAL A 187 5.01 -11.11 -22.86
N CYS A 188 4.79 -9.84 -22.58
CA CYS A 188 4.65 -8.80 -23.58
C CYS A 188 5.36 -7.49 -23.21
N GLY A 189 6.26 -7.51 -22.21
CA GLY A 189 6.98 -6.33 -21.81
C GLY A 189 7.65 -6.47 -20.43
N MET A 190 8.16 -5.34 -19.92
CA MET A 190 8.88 -5.25 -18.65
C MET A 190 8.46 -4.01 -17.85
N ALA A 191 8.45 -4.15 -16.52
CA ALA A 191 8.55 -3.03 -15.61
C ALA A 191 9.97 -2.44 -15.68
N VAL A 192 10.09 -1.13 -15.80
CA VAL A 192 11.37 -0.43 -15.91
C VAL A 192 11.60 0.36 -14.61
N PRO A 193 12.80 0.33 -14.03
CA PRO A 193 13.12 1.14 -12.86
C PRO A 193 12.90 2.64 -13.14
N PHE A 194 12.57 3.39 -12.10
CA PHE A 194 12.44 4.84 -12.20
C PHE A 194 13.85 5.47 -12.21
N GLY A 195 14.12 6.34 -13.18
CA GLY A 195 15.40 7.06 -13.30
C GLY A 195 16.33 6.55 -14.41
N GLU A 196 15.88 5.58 -15.21
CA GLU A 196 16.55 5.17 -16.45
C GLU A 196 15.95 5.86 -17.69
#